data_418627239dded5a83ff854b502458b8d
#
_entry.id   418627239dded5a83ff854b502458b8d
#
_cell.length_a   1.000
_cell.length_b   1.000
_cell.length_c   1.000
_cell.angle_alpha   90.00
_cell.angle_beta   90.00
_cell.angle_gamma   90.00
#
_symmetry.space_group_name_H-M   'P 1'
#
loop_
_entity.id
_entity.type
_entity.pdbx_description
1 polymer ?
#
loop_
_entity_poly.entity_id
_entity_poly.type
_entity_poly.pdbx_seq_one_letter_code
_entity_poly.pdbx_strand_id
1 'polypeptide(L)'
;VPAAVNSNLLFGKPIKGETVPMNTISMDSGRVVVEGEIFAIDHRELTKTKAWVLNFDLTDYKGSVRVNKYMDIKRDKPQALLDGLSKGMWVKIFGKISFNRFENDITLEPYAIEVGKKPQRQDTADEKRVELHLHTVMSSMDALTPTADVVNLAAKWGHKAIGITDHGVAQAYPDAMKAGKGKIKILYGCEGYFVNDLDDKIAVKGHKDFDFHQEYVVFDLE
;
A
#
# COMPACT_ATOMS: atom_id res chain seq x y z
N VAL A 1 -25.31 -11.13 30.34
CA VAL A 1 -24.23 -11.51 29.43
C VAL A 1 -23.32 -10.30 29.27
N PRO A 2 -22.04 -10.33 29.70
CA PRO A 2 -21.14 -9.20 29.51
C PRO A 2 -20.97 -9.03 27.99
N ALA A 3 -21.15 -7.77 27.53
CA ALA A 3 -20.91 -7.40 26.13
C ALA A 3 -19.49 -7.84 25.73
N ALA A 4 -19.37 -8.54 24.61
CA ALA A 4 -18.09 -8.96 24.08
C ALA A 4 -17.16 -7.74 24.02
N VAL A 5 -16.03 -7.82 24.70
CA VAL A 5 -14.98 -6.81 24.64
C VAL A 5 -14.52 -6.76 23.18
N ASN A 6 -14.80 -5.65 22.50
CA ASN A 6 -14.38 -5.45 21.12
C ASN A 6 -12.85 -5.37 21.13
N SER A 7 -12.18 -6.47 20.80
CA SER A 7 -10.71 -6.61 20.87
C SER A 7 -9.96 -5.61 19.95
N ASN A 8 -10.69 -4.92 19.07
CA ASN A 8 -10.15 -3.95 18.11
C ASN A 8 -10.23 -2.50 18.59
N LEU A 9 -10.88 -2.22 19.73
CA LEU A 9 -11.02 -0.87 20.25
C LEU A 9 -9.74 -0.45 20.99
N LEU A 10 -9.05 0.57 20.47
CA LEU A 10 -7.85 1.14 21.10
C LEU A 10 -8.17 2.32 22.00
N PHE A 11 -9.15 3.13 21.61
CA PHE A 11 -9.50 4.35 22.34
C PHE A 11 -10.98 4.68 22.21
N GLY A 12 -11.60 5.20 23.29
CA GLY A 12 -12.96 5.72 23.25
C GLY A 12 -14.04 4.64 23.39
N LYS A 13 -15.09 4.76 22.57
CA LYS A 13 -16.24 3.84 22.51
C LYS A 13 -16.36 3.24 21.11
N PRO A 14 -16.99 2.06 20.96
CA PRO A 14 -17.21 1.45 19.64
C PRO A 14 -17.81 2.42 18.63
N ILE A 15 -17.18 2.48 17.45
CA ILE A 15 -17.52 3.45 16.41
C ILE A 15 -18.74 2.98 15.64
N LYS A 16 -19.76 3.83 15.62
CA LYS A 16 -20.99 3.64 14.84
C LYS A 16 -21.01 4.68 13.72
N GLY A 17 -21.48 4.29 12.54
CA GLY A 17 -21.63 5.18 11.39
C GLY A 17 -20.79 4.75 10.19
N GLU A 18 -21.12 5.34 9.05
CA GLU A 18 -20.43 5.12 7.78
C GLU A 18 -19.19 5.99 7.68
N THR A 19 -18.19 5.48 6.99
CA THR A 19 -16.95 6.21 6.73
C THR A 19 -17.13 7.18 5.57
N VAL A 20 -16.51 8.36 5.68
CA VAL A 20 -16.46 9.34 4.60
C VAL A 20 -15.09 9.34 3.94
N PRO A 21 -14.98 9.50 2.61
CA PRO A 21 -13.71 9.64 1.92
C PRO A 21 -12.94 10.87 2.40
N MET A 22 -11.62 10.72 2.63
CA MET A 22 -10.82 11.81 3.19
C MET A 22 -10.69 13.01 2.25
N ASN A 23 -10.76 12.81 0.94
CA ASN A 23 -10.75 13.91 -0.03
C ASN A 23 -12.02 14.78 -0.03
N THR A 24 -13.06 14.38 0.71
CA THR A 24 -14.29 15.16 0.86
C THR A 24 -14.34 15.97 2.16
N ILE A 25 -13.32 15.83 3.01
CA ILE A 25 -13.28 16.50 4.30
C ILE A 25 -12.95 17.98 4.12
N SER A 26 -13.74 18.82 4.81
CA SER A 26 -13.54 20.26 4.89
C SER A 26 -13.75 20.75 6.32
N MET A 27 -13.51 22.04 6.56
CA MET A 27 -13.77 22.67 7.86
C MET A 27 -15.22 22.51 8.36
N ASP A 28 -16.17 22.43 7.42
CA ASP A 28 -17.61 22.34 7.71
C ASP A 28 -18.06 20.90 7.97
N SER A 29 -17.18 19.91 7.80
CA SER A 29 -17.53 18.49 7.95
C SER A 29 -17.89 18.11 9.40
N GLY A 30 -17.48 18.92 10.39
CA GLY A 30 -17.86 18.72 11.78
C GLY A 30 -17.34 17.42 12.37
N ARG A 31 -18.24 16.49 12.70
CA ARG A 31 -17.90 15.16 13.21
C ARG A 31 -17.95 14.14 12.08
N VAL A 32 -16.88 13.39 11.91
CA VAL A 32 -16.72 12.42 10.83
C VAL A 32 -16.25 11.07 11.35
N VAL A 33 -16.56 10.03 10.58
CA VAL A 33 -15.91 8.73 10.72
C VAL A 33 -15.05 8.53 9.48
N VAL A 34 -13.75 8.27 9.69
CA VAL A 34 -12.80 7.97 8.62
C VAL A 34 -12.11 6.65 8.87
N GLU A 35 -11.59 6.03 7.83
CA GLU A 35 -10.73 4.87 7.97
C GLU A 35 -9.58 4.93 6.97
N GLY A 36 -8.41 4.45 7.38
CA GLY A 36 -7.24 4.51 6.52
C GLY A 36 -6.00 3.91 7.16
N GLU A 37 -4.91 3.99 6.42
CA GLU A 37 -3.57 3.57 6.85
C GLU A 37 -2.81 4.71 7.51
N ILE A 38 -2.17 4.42 8.63
CA ILE A 38 -1.23 5.33 9.28
C ILE A 38 0.08 5.31 8.49
N PHE A 39 0.44 6.40 7.82
CA PHE A 39 1.68 6.47 7.06
C PHE A 39 2.80 7.27 7.74
N ALA A 40 2.45 8.09 8.74
CA ALA A 40 3.39 8.75 9.64
C ALA A 40 2.82 8.81 11.03
N ILE A 41 3.65 8.68 12.06
CA ILE A 41 3.26 8.78 13.47
C ILE A 41 4.40 9.39 14.27
N ASP A 42 4.07 10.32 15.15
CA ASP A 42 4.96 10.99 16.06
C ASP A 42 4.24 11.26 17.39
N HIS A 43 4.98 11.21 18.48
CA HIS A 43 4.46 11.55 19.80
C HIS A 43 5.55 12.18 20.65
N ARG A 44 5.14 13.13 21.48
CA ARG A 44 6.05 13.79 22.41
C ARG A 44 5.41 14.03 23.77
N GLU A 45 6.22 13.91 24.81
CA GLU A 45 5.83 14.25 26.16
C GLU A 45 6.01 15.75 26.40
N LEU A 46 5.00 16.38 26.96
CA LEU A 46 5.01 17.76 27.46
C LEU A 46 5.24 17.73 28.98
N THR A 47 6.50 17.73 29.41
CA THR A 47 6.89 17.59 30.81
C THR A 47 6.31 18.66 31.71
N LYS A 48 6.19 19.90 31.21
CA LYS A 48 5.62 21.03 31.98
C LYS A 48 4.14 20.84 32.30
N THR A 49 3.37 20.32 31.37
CA THR A 49 1.91 20.13 31.50
C THR A 49 1.53 18.71 31.87
N LYS A 50 2.50 17.79 32.00
CA LYS A 50 2.28 16.36 32.28
C LYS A 50 1.28 15.74 31.29
N ALA A 51 1.51 15.98 30.02
CA ALA A 51 0.63 15.53 28.95
C ALA A 51 1.44 14.93 27.80
N TRP A 52 0.78 14.13 26.96
CA TRP A 52 1.29 13.64 25.69
C TRP A 52 0.54 14.29 24.53
N VAL A 53 1.27 14.59 23.47
CA VAL A 53 0.71 14.94 22.17
C VAL A 53 1.03 13.82 21.21
N LEU A 54 0.00 13.19 20.68
CA LEU A 54 0.08 12.17 19.65
C LEU A 54 -0.36 12.80 18.33
N ASN A 55 0.48 12.73 17.33
CA ASN A 55 0.19 13.12 15.95
C ASN A 55 0.39 11.93 15.04
N PHE A 56 -0.52 11.70 14.11
CA PHE A 56 -0.30 10.77 13.03
C PHE A 56 -1.07 11.17 11.78
N ASP A 57 -0.56 10.78 10.65
CA ASP A 57 -1.14 11.07 9.35
C ASP A 57 -1.81 9.81 8.81
N LEU A 58 -3.08 9.95 8.43
CA LEU A 58 -3.94 8.88 7.96
C LEU A 58 -4.30 9.09 6.50
N THR A 59 -4.30 8.02 5.69
CA THR A 59 -4.72 8.06 4.29
C THR A 59 -5.65 6.91 3.92
N ASP A 60 -6.66 7.20 3.11
CA ASP A 60 -7.52 6.22 2.43
C ASP A 60 -7.12 6.03 0.97
N TYR A 61 -5.93 6.56 0.57
CA TYR A 61 -5.41 6.63 -0.79
C TYR A 61 -6.21 7.51 -1.77
N LYS A 62 -7.27 8.19 -1.31
CA LYS A 62 -7.98 9.23 -2.06
C LYS A 62 -7.69 10.61 -1.49
N GLY A 63 -7.36 10.66 -0.21
CA GLY A 63 -6.97 11.84 0.52
C GLY A 63 -6.21 11.48 1.78
N SER A 64 -5.85 12.49 2.56
CA SER A 64 -5.19 12.31 3.85
C SER A 64 -5.69 13.33 4.87
N VAL A 65 -5.58 12.98 6.14
CA VAL A 65 -5.91 13.86 7.25
C VAL A 65 -4.92 13.66 8.38
N ARG A 66 -4.46 14.75 8.98
CA ARG A 66 -3.66 14.70 10.21
C ARG A 66 -4.57 14.52 11.41
N VAL A 67 -4.24 13.55 12.24
CA VAL A 67 -4.89 13.29 13.52
C VAL A 67 -4.02 13.86 14.63
N ASN A 68 -4.62 14.69 15.49
CA ASN A 68 -3.94 15.28 16.62
C ASN A 68 -4.71 14.94 17.91
N LYS A 69 -4.01 14.41 18.91
CA LYS A 69 -4.60 14.05 20.22
C LYS A 69 -3.73 14.55 21.35
N TYR A 70 -4.28 15.45 22.14
CA TYR A 70 -3.72 15.83 23.44
C TYR A 70 -4.27 14.91 24.53
N MET A 71 -3.41 14.40 25.41
CA MET A 71 -3.75 13.44 26.44
C MET A 71 -3.09 13.84 27.77
N ASP A 72 -3.88 14.00 28.81
CA ASP A 72 -3.37 14.18 30.18
C ASP A 72 -2.91 12.81 30.73
N ILE A 73 -1.69 12.75 31.28
CA ILE A 73 -1.08 11.50 31.75
C ILE A 73 -1.92 10.83 32.84
N LYS A 74 -2.52 11.61 33.73
CA LYS A 74 -3.30 11.07 34.88
C LYS A 74 -4.69 10.60 34.46
N ARG A 75 -5.34 11.40 33.57
CA ARG A 75 -6.73 11.16 33.19
C ARG A 75 -6.84 10.13 32.07
N ASP A 76 -5.98 10.23 31.06
CA ASP A 76 -6.21 9.53 29.79
C ASP A 76 -5.37 8.26 29.62
N LYS A 77 -4.40 8.00 30.53
CA LYS A 77 -3.53 6.81 30.51
C LYS A 77 -2.95 6.53 29.12
N PRO A 78 -2.17 7.47 28.54
CA PRO A 78 -1.83 7.49 27.11
C PRO A 78 -1.03 6.29 26.64
N GLN A 79 -0.30 5.59 27.52
CA GLN A 79 0.64 4.55 27.14
C GLN A 79 0.00 3.45 26.28
N ALA A 80 -1.17 2.96 26.64
CA ALA A 80 -1.86 1.89 25.89
C ALA A 80 -2.20 2.31 24.46
N LEU A 81 -2.53 3.59 24.24
CA LEU A 81 -2.80 4.12 22.91
C LEU A 81 -1.50 4.35 22.13
N LEU A 82 -0.46 4.87 22.80
CA LEU A 82 0.84 5.11 22.17
C LEU A 82 1.50 3.80 21.71
N ASP A 83 1.43 2.76 22.55
CA ASP A 83 1.99 1.43 22.23
C ASP A 83 1.11 0.65 21.24
N GLY A 84 -0.18 0.97 21.18
CA GLY A 84 -1.17 0.30 20.33
C GLY A 84 -1.20 0.80 18.87
N LEU A 85 -0.54 1.91 18.56
CA LEU A 85 -0.53 2.49 17.21
C LEU A 85 0.86 2.40 16.57
N SER A 86 0.91 2.05 15.30
CA SER A 86 2.14 2.02 14.52
C SER A 86 1.90 2.35 13.05
N LYS A 87 2.95 2.78 12.37
CA LYS A 87 2.94 2.99 10.92
C LYS A 87 2.57 1.70 10.19
N GLY A 88 1.73 1.81 9.16
CA GLY A 88 1.21 0.70 8.36
C GLY A 88 -0.09 0.09 8.89
N MET A 89 -0.53 0.45 10.10
CA MET A 89 -1.82 -0.02 10.62
C MET A 89 -2.99 0.65 9.90
N TRP A 90 -4.04 -0.14 9.65
CA TRP A 90 -5.32 0.37 9.18
C TRP A 90 -6.22 0.62 10.39
N VAL A 91 -6.69 1.84 10.55
CA VAL A 91 -7.53 2.23 11.68
C VAL A 91 -8.81 2.92 11.22
N LYS A 92 -9.87 2.76 12.00
CA LYS A 92 -11.14 3.50 11.88
C LYS A 92 -11.20 4.51 13.00
N ILE A 93 -11.51 5.76 12.70
CA ILE A 93 -11.49 6.86 13.65
C ILE A 93 -12.81 7.63 13.58
N PHE A 94 -13.42 7.85 14.73
CA PHE A 94 -14.48 8.83 14.90
C PHE A 94 -13.91 10.06 15.59
N GLY A 95 -14.10 11.23 15.03
CA GLY A 95 -13.57 12.46 15.60
C GLY A 95 -14.20 13.72 15.03
N LYS A 96 -13.68 14.86 15.45
CA LYS A 96 -14.11 16.19 15.01
C LYS A 96 -13.03 16.85 14.19
N ILE A 97 -13.41 17.41 13.05
CA ILE A 97 -12.55 18.27 12.24
C ILE A 97 -12.44 19.64 12.91
N SER A 98 -11.21 20.14 13.02
CA SER A 98 -10.91 21.47 13.56
C SER A 98 -9.71 22.08 12.85
N PHE A 99 -9.62 23.40 12.87
CA PHE A 99 -8.46 24.10 12.33
C PHE A 99 -7.36 24.19 13.39
N ASN A 100 -6.19 23.68 13.06
CA ASN A 100 -5.02 23.80 13.89
C ASN A 100 -4.21 25.05 13.48
N ARG A 101 -4.25 26.08 14.33
CA ARG A 101 -3.55 27.35 14.07
C ARG A 101 -2.03 27.23 14.06
N PHE A 102 -1.48 26.20 14.74
CA PHE A 102 -0.03 25.99 14.81
C PHE A 102 0.51 25.36 13.52
N GLU A 103 -0.27 24.51 12.89
CA GLU A 103 0.09 23.83 11.64
C GLU A 103 -0.52 24.51 10.42
N ASN A 104 -1.41 25.49 10.64
CA ASN A 104 -2.16 26.21 9.60
C ASN A 104 -2.92 25.28 8.66
N ASP A 105 -3.47 24.19 9.21
CA ASP A 105 -4.17 23.16 8.46
C ASP A 105 -5.33 22.57 9.28
N ILE A 106 -6.20 21.79 8.60
CA ILE A 106 -7.26 21.04 9.24
C ILE A 106 -6.70 19.78 9.90
N THR A 107 -7.19 19.50 11.10
CA THR A 107 -6.84 18.28 11.84
C THR A 107 -8.08 17.57 12.35
N LEU A 108 -7.96 16.27 12.54
CA LEU A 108 -8.98 15.41 13.14
C LEU A 108 -8.62 15.17 14.62
N GLU A 109 -9.46 15.65 15.52
CA GLU A 109 -9.38 15.31 16.95
C GLU A 109 -10.15 14.01 17.18
N PRO A 110 -9.51 12.89 17.57
CA PRO A 110 -10.18 11.61 17.71
C PRO A 110 -10.93 11.50 19.04
N TYR A 111 -12.16 11.00 18.97
CA TYR A 111 -12.99 10.59 20.11
C TYR A 111 -13.00 9.08 20.31
N ALA A 112 -12.76 8.32 19.24
CA ALA A 112 -12.61 6.88 19.29
C ALA A 112 -11.69 6.41 18.15
N ILE A 113 -10.91 5.34 18.42
CA ILE A 113 -10.01 4.70 17.48
C ILE A 113 -10.18 3.19 17.59
N GLU A 114 -10.41 2.53 16.46
CA GLU A 114 -10.49 1.07 16.34
C GLU A 114 -9.46 0.57 15.31
N VAL A 115 -8.87 -0.59 15.55
CA VAL A 115 -8.07 -1.29 14.54
C VAL A 115 -9.00 -1.86 13.48
N GLY A 116 -8.77 -1.47 12.24
CA GLY A 116 -9.48 -1.95 11.07
C GLY A 116 -8.70 -3.02 10.31
N LYS A 117 -9.28 -3.47 9.20
CA LYS A 117 -8.59 -4.33 8.23
C LYS A 117 -8.42 -3.56 6.94
N LYS A 118 -7.17 -3.42 6.48
CA LYS A 118 -6.88 -2.79 5.20
C LYS A 118 -7.63 -3.51 4.08
N PRO A 119 -8.46 -2.80 3.29
CA PRO A 119 -9.12 -3.38 2.14
C PRO A 119 -8.06 -3.91 1.18
N GLN A 120 -8.16 -5.18 0.83
CA GLN A 120 -7.27 -5.78 -0.16
C GLN A 120 -7.93 -5.68 -1.53
N ARG A 121 -7.18 -5.22 -2.51
CA ARG A 121 -7.62 -5.30 -3.90
C ARG A 121 -7.90 -6.75 -4.26
N GLN A 122 -8.95 -6.96 -5.00
CA GLN A 122 -9.38 -8.25 -5.52
C GLN A 122 -9.59 -8.11 -7.03
N ASP A 123 -9.23 -9.12 -7.77
CA ASP A 123 -9.70 -9.25 -9.13
C ASP A 123 -11.12 -9.85 -9.07
N THR A 124 -12.12 -9.05 -9.44
CA THR A 124 -13.55 -9.42 -9.43
C THR A 124 -14.07 -9.81 -10.79
N ALA A 125 -13.21 -9.89 -11.83
CA ALA A 125 -13.63 -10.34 -13.15
C ALA A 125 -14.08 -11.81 -13.11
N ASP A 126 -15.17 -12.13 -13.81
CA ASP A 126 -15.67 -13.52 -13.92
C ASP A 126 -14.67 -14.40 -14.64
N GLU A 127 -14.08 -13.90 -15.73
CA GLU A 127 -13.00 -14.54 -16.46
C GLU A 127 -11.69 -13.81 -16.15
N LYS A 128 -10.70 -14.57 -15.62
CA LYS A 128 -9.40 -14.01 -15.22
C LYS A 128 -8.49 -13.93 -16.43
N ARG A 129 -7.90 -12.76 -16.63
CA ARG A 129 -6.85 -12.57 -17.63
C ARG A 129 -5.59 -13.31 -17.18
N VAL A 130 -4.89 -13.92 -18.13
CA VAL A 130 -3.51 -14.39 -17.95
C VAL A 130 -2.57 -13.24 -18.33
N GLU A 131 -1.72 -12.82 -17.40
CA GLU A 131 -0.68 -11.84 -17.71
C GLU A 131 0.47 -12.55 -18.42
N LEU A 132 0.80 -12.08 -19.62
CA LEU A 132 1.83 -12.68 -20.47
C LEU A 132 3.10 -11.83 -20.58
N HIS A 133 3.04 -10.56 -20.15
CA HIS A 133 4.15 -9.62 -20.20
C HIS A 133 4.30 -8.92 -18.86
N LEU A 134 5.23 -9.38 -18.02
CA LEU A 134 5.42 -8.89 -16.68
C LEU A 134 6.89 -8.82 -16.30
N HIS A 135 7.28 -7.67 -15.75
CA HIS A 135 8.61 -7.42 -15.23
C HIS A 135 8.63 -7.48 -13.71
N THR A 136 9.66 -8.13 -13.18
CA THR A 136 9.94 -8.20 -11.74
C THR A 136 11.10 -7.27 -11.39
N VAL A 137 11.49 -7.24 -10.11
CA VAL A 137 12.68 -6.50 -9.66
C VAL A 137 13.98 -6.91 -10.38
N MET A 138 13.95 -8.02 -11.13
CA MET A 138 15.09 -8.47 -11.94
C MET A 138 15.25 -7.63 -13.22
N SER A 139 14.19 -6.95 -13.66
CA SER A 139 14.26 -5.89 -14.69
C SER A 139 14.74 -4.59 -14.03
N SER A 140 16.06 -4.44 -13.89
CA SER A 140 16.71 -3.33 -13.19
C SER A 140 16.25 -1.97 -13.71
N MET A 141 15.92 -1.04 -12.81
CA MET A 141 15.41 0.31 -13.08
C MET A 141 14.04 0.38 -13.78
N ASP A 142 13.37 -0.76 -14.02
CA ASP A 142 12.07 -0.80 -14.69
C ASP A 142 10.95 -1.25 -13.74
N ALA A 143 11.15 -2.30 -12.95
CA ALA A 143 10.13 -2.81 -12.04
C ALA A 143 10.61 -2.91 -10.58
N LEU A 144 9.64 -2.83 -9.65
CA LEU A 144 9.87 -2.84 -8.21
C LEU A 144 9.26 -4.04 -7.50
N THR A 145 8.45 -4.84 -8.19
CA THR A 145 7.69 -5.92 -7.56
C THR A 145 8.54 -7.18 -7.43
N PRO A 146 8.73 -7.72 -6.20
CA PRO A 146 9.39 -9.00 -6.00
C PRO A 146 8.62 -10.12 -6.69
N THR A 147 9.34 -11.05 -7.33
CA THR A 147 8.77 -12.17 -8.09
C THR A 147 7.78 -13.00 -7.27
N ALA A 148 8.15 -13.34 -6.03
CA ALA A 148 7.29 -14.14 -5.17
C ALA A 148 5.96 -13.44 -4.83
N ASP A 149 5.98 -12.12 -4.66
CA ASP A 149 4.80 -11.34 -4.28
C ASP A 149 3.77 -11.30 -5.41
N VAL A 150 4.21 -11.04 -6.65
CA VAL A 150 3.30 -10.98 -7.80
C VAL A 150 2.72 -12.37 -8.13
N VAL A 151 3.52 -13.43 -8.06
CA VAL A 151 3.06 -14.81 -8.29
C VAL A 151 2.04 -15.24 -7.23
N ASN A 152 2.32 -14.97 -5.94
CA ASN A 152 1.39 -15.27 -4.86
C ASN A 152 0.09 -14.46 -4.97
N LEU A 153 0.17 -13.20 -5.40
CA LEU A 153 -1.02 -12.36 -5.59
C LEU A 153 -1.89 -12.87 -6.73
N ALA A 154 -1.29 -13.21 -7.88
CA ALA A 154 -2.00 -13.78 -9.02
C ALA A 154 -2.68 -15.11 -8.65
N ALA A 155 -1.99 -15.99 -7.93
CA ALA A 155 -2.57 -17.22 -7.41
C ALA A 155 -3.75 -16.97 -6.45
N LYS A 156 -3.60 -15.99 -5.54
CA LYS A 156 -4.66 -15.59 -4.60
C LYS A 156 -5.88 -15.03 -5.31
N TRP A 157 -5.72 -14.34 -6.42
CA TRP A 157 -6.81 -13.80 -7.23
C TRP A 157 -7.46 -14.85 -8.15
N GLY A 158 -6.92 -16.09 -8.20
CA GLY A 158 -7.47 -17.19 -8.96
C GLY A 158 -7.06 -17.18 -10.44
N HIS A 159 -5.96 -16.49 -10.79
CA HIS A 159 -5.39 -16.57 -12.14
C HIS A 159 -4.88 -17.98 -12.42
N LYS A 160 -5.07 -18.47 -13.64
CA LYS A 160 -4.65 -19.82 -14.06
C LYS A 160 -3.16 -19.91 -14.35
N ALA A 161 -2.58 -18.83 -14.85
CA ALA A 161 -1.17 -18.72 -15.22
C ALA A 161 -0.69 -17.27 -15.08
N ILE A 162 0.64 -17.09 -15.06
CA ILE A 162 1.29 -15.79 -15.11
C ILE A 162 2.62 -15.92 -15.87
N GLY A 163 2.89 -15.00 -16.80
CA GLY A 163 4.16 -14.87 -17.48
C GLY A 163 5.18 -14.13 -16.62
N ILE A 164 6.44 -14.53 -16.70
CA ILE A 164 7.59 -13.81 -16.15
C ILE A 164 8.51 -13.51 -17.32
N THR A 165 8.62 -12.24 -17.70
CA THR A 165 9.26 -11.79 -18.95
C THR A 165 10.18 -10.60 -18.68
N ASP A 166 11.14 -10.78 -17.76
CA ASP A 166 12.11 -9.73 -17.45
C ASP A 166 13.00 -9.39 -18.64
N HIS A 167 13.54 -8.18 -18.68
CA HIS A 167 14.41 -7.68 -19.74
C HIS A 167 15.71 -8.49 -19.86
N GLY A 168 15.81 -9.30 -20.90
CA GLY A 168 17.03 -10.01 -21.27
C GLY A 168 17.56 -11.01 -20.22
N VAL A 169 16.78 -11.33 -19.18
CA VAL A 169 17.26 -12.12 -18.04
C VAL A 169 16.25 -13.18 -17.59
N ALA A 170 16.76 -14.22 -16.93
CA ALA A 170 16.00 -15.36 -16.40
C ALA A 170 16.11 -15.51 -14.86
N GLN A 171 16.66 -14.50 -14.18
CA GLN A 171 16.98 -14.59 -12.75
C GLN A 171 15.75 -14.78 -11.86
N ALA A 172 14.56 -14.33 -12.30
CA ALA A 172 13.31 -14.50 -11.55
C ALA A 172 12.76 -15.94 -11.55
N TYR A 173 13.21 -16.81 -12.46
CA TYR A 173 12.60 -18.14 -12.67
C TYR A 173 12.63 -19.05 -11.44
N PRO A 174 13.73 -19.19 -10.69
CA PRO A 174 13.74 -20.03 -9.50
C PRO A 174 12.74 -19.57 -8.43
N ASP A 175 12.62 -18.26 -8.24
CA ASP A 175 11.68 -17.69 -7.28
C ASP A 175 10.22 -17.83 -7.76
N ALA A 176 9.96 -17.63 -9.05
CA ALA A 176 8.66 -17.85 -9.65
C ALA A 176 8.22 -19.31 -9.52
N MET A 177 9.09 -20.26 -9.86
CA MET A 177 8.84 -21.69 -9.73
C MET A 177 8.51 -22.08 -8.29
N LYS A 178 9.30 -21.59 -7.33
CA LYS A 178 9.10 -21.86 -5.90
C LYS A 178 7.77 -21.28 -5.40
N ALA A 179 7.45 -20.03 -5.76
CA ALA A 179 6.23 -19.36 -5.33
C ALA A 179 4.98 -19.95 -5.97
N GLY A 180 5.05 -20.35 -7.25
CA GLY A 180 3.93 -20.89 -8.04
C GLY A 180 3.64 -22.38 -7.81
N LYS A 181 4.57 -23.13 -7.20
CA LYS A 181 4.47 -24.57 -7.06
C LYS A 181 3.14 -25.03 -6.45
N GLY A 182 2.35 -25.79 -7.23
CA GLY A 182 1.04 -26.32 -6.80
C GLY A 182 -0.07 -25.25 -6.68
N LYS A 183 0.17 -24.01 -7.08
CA LYS A 183 -0.80 -22.91 -6.97
C LYS A 183 -1.22 -22.32 -8.32
N ILE A 184 -0.28 -22.07 -9.21
CA ILE A 184 -0.48 -21.37 -10.49
C ILE A 184 0.55 -21.83 -11.51
N LYS A 185 0.17 -21.91 -12.80
CA LYS A 185 1.13 -22.20 -13.87
C LYS A 185 2.04 -20.97 -14.11
N ILE A 186 3.36 -21.17 -14.12
CA ILE A 186 4.32 -20.16 -14.52
C ILE A 186 4.63 -20.34 -15.99
N LEU A 187 4.55 -19.25 -16.75
CA LEU A 187 5.01 -19.14 -18.13
C LEU A 187 6.36 -18.44 -18.10
N TYR A 188 7.41 -19.16 -18.46
CA TYR A 188 8.76 -18.63 -18.48
C TYR A 188 9.01 -17.98 -19.82
N GLY A 189 9.33 -16.70 -19.82
CA GLY A 189 9.62 -15.90 -20.99
C GLY A 189 10.71 -14.87 -20.70
N CYS A 190 11.23 -14.25 -21.72
CA CYS A 190 12.22 -13.19 -21.62
C CYS A 190 11.90 -12.12 -22.63
N GLU A 191 11.92 -10.85 -22.21
CA GLU A 191 11.86 -9.76 -23.16
C GLU A 191 13.20 -9.62 -23.87
N GLY A 192 13.20 -9.97 -25.15
CA GLY A 192 14.40 -9.90 -25.99
C GLY A 192 14.48 -8.57 -26.73
N TYR A 193 15.69 -8.16 -27.04
CA TYR A 193 15.96 -7.04 -27.93
C TYR A 193 16.32 -7.56 -29.30
N PHE A 194 15.44 -7.31 -30.25
CA PHE A 194 15.70 -7.70 -31.65
C PHE A 194 16.44 -6.58 -32.36
N VAL A 195 17.55 -6.93 -33.03
CA VAL A 195 18.32 -6.01 -33.87
C VAL A 195 18.49 -6.63 -35.23
N ASN A 196 18.40 -5.82 -36.31
CA ASN A 196 18.73 -6.26 -37.64
C ASN A 196 20.24 -6.17 -37.82
N ASP A 197 20.93 -7.31 -37.78
CA ASP A 197 22.37 -7.43 -37.92
C ASP A 197 22.83 -7.47 -39.40
N LEU A 198 21.88 -7.44 -40.34
CA LEU A 198 22.19 -7.39 -41.79
C LEU A 198 22.64 -5.99 -42.25
N ASP A 199 22.40 -4.96 -41.43
CA ASP A 199 22.93 -3.63 -41.69
C ASP A 199 24.28 -3.47 -41.00
N ASP A 200 25.37 -3.49 -41.77
CA ASP A 200 26.77 -3.35 -41.33
C ASP A 200 27.12 -2.06 -40.56
N LYS A 201 26.14 -1.35 -40.04
CA LYS A 201 26.30 -0.05 -39.38
C LYS A 201 25.67 0.05 -38.01
N ILE A 202 25.81 -0.97 -37.19
CA ILE A 202 25.62 -0.75 -35.73
C ILE A 202 26.93 -0.19 -35.19
N ALA A 203 27.20 1.09 -35.47
CA ALA A 203 28.26 1.82 -34.82
C ALA A 203 27.79 2.15 -33.39
N VAL A 204 28.11 1.28 -32.45
CA VAL A 204 28.02 1.60 -31.01
C VAL A 204 29.08 2.66 -30.69
N LYS A 205 28.80 3.89 -31.07
CA LYS A 205 29.54 5.06 -30.61
C LYS A 205 28.52 6.10 -30.12
N GLY A 206 28.32 6.11 -28.81
CA GLY A 206 27.93 7.28 -28.04
C GLY A 206 26.74 8.06 -28.56
N HIS A 207 25.59 7.81 -27.97
CA HIS A 207 24.54 8.79 -27.69
C HIS A 207 24.10 9.71 -28.82
N LYS A 208 23.41 9.22 -29.81
CA LYS A 208 22.33 9.92 -30.50
C LYS A 208 21.78 8.99 -31.57
N ASP A 209 20.46 8.87 -31.57
CA ASP A 209 19.68 8.18 -32.60
C ASP A 209 19.74 6.64 -32.60
N PHE A 210 19.38 6.05 -31.42
CA PHE A 210 18.91 4.66 -31.40
C PHE A 210 17.41 4.64 -31.66
N ASP A 211 17.02 4.37 -32.88
CA ASP A 211 15.66 3.91 -33.19
C ASP A 211 15.61 2.40 -32.93
N PHE A 212 15.37 2.05 -31.64
CA PHE A 212 15.07 0.67 -31.28
C PHE A 212 13.64 0.38 -31.67
N HIS A 213 13.44 -0.33 -32.79
CA HIS A 213 12.22 -1.06 -32.99
C HIS A 213 12.21 -2.21 -31.99
N GLN A 214 11.54 -1.99 -30.83
CA GLN A 214 11.32 -3.05 -29.86
C GLN A 214 10.23 -3.98 -30.38
N GLU A 215 10.63 -5.09 -31.00
CA GLU A 215 9.73 -6.21 -31.22
C GLU A 215 9.90 -7.18 -30.05
N TYR A 216 8.80 -7.37 -29.27
CA TYR A 216 8.78 -8.27 -28.14
C TYR A 216 8.63 -9.70 -28.62
N VAL A 217 9.59 -10.56 -28.31
CA VAL A 217 9.50 -11.99 -28.57
C VAL A 217 9.39 -12.71 -27.24
N VAL A 218 8.22 -13.26 -26.97
CA VAL A 218 8.01 -14.15 -25.82
C VAL A 218 8.34 -15.56 -26.27
N PHE A 219 9.37 -16.17 -25.71
CA PHE A 219 9.68 -17.58 -25.90
C PHE A 219 9.00 -18.38 -24.78
N ASP A 220 8.10 -19.28 -25.17
CA ASP A 220 7.60 -20.34 -24.26
C ASP A 220 8.63 -21.47 -24.31
N LEU A 221 9.31 -21.69 -23.20
CA LEU A 221 10.21 -22.83 -23.03
C LEU A 221 9.38 -23.97 -22.43
N GLU A 222 8.95 -24.93 -23.26
CA GLU A 222 8.30 -26.16 -22.81
C GLU A 222 9.19 -27.00 -21.86
#